data_0a60d5e6f1f3da35b15b443752200cbf
#
_entry.id   0a60d5e6f1f3da35b15b443752200cbf
#
_cell.length_a   1.000
_cell.length_b   1.000
_cell.length_c   1.000
_cell.angle_alpha   90.00
_cell.angle_beta   90.00
_cell.angle_gamma   90.00
#
_symmetry.space_group_name_H-M   'P 1'
#
loop_
_entity.id
_entity.type
_entity.pdbx_description
1 polymer ?
#
loop_
_entity_poly.entity_id
_entity_poly.type
_entity_poly.pdbx_seq_one_letter_code
_entity_poly.pdbx_strand_id
1 'polypeptide(L)'
;MSTVAFDILDCYYRLNGSRTVRALGISERKERERAQREQRIIAAARTLAERDGWASVTVRRLAQEIEYSQPVLYAHFENRDAIVGAVALEGFGKLAPTLQASIRKGATAEQAIEAVATAYLDFAFERPALYEAMFVLPTGLRFAKSDTPQVLRETFGAMMAVVAPYSADPEIATETFWAALHGLAELERHGRIRAAFRGERVRRLVEMFAHRS
;
A
#
# COMPACT_ATOMS: atom_id res chain seq x y z
N MET A 1 43.05 -37.00 -36.53
CA MET A 1 43.29 -36.42 -35.22
C MET A 1 42.25 -35.29 -35.01
N SER A 2 41.01 -35.56 -34.60
CA SER A 2 40.03 -34.46 -34.31
C SER A 2 38.77 -34.89 -33.54
N THR A 3 38.84 -35.90 -32.67
CA THR A 3 37.63 -36.35 -31.94
C THR A 3 37.70 -36.07 -30.42
N VAL A 4 38.88 -35.81 -29.88
CA VAL A 4 39.08 -35.67 -28.42
C VAL A 4 38.83 -34.21 -27.93
N ALA A 5 38.97 -33.20 -28.81
CA ALA A 5 38.80 -31.80 -28.43
C ALA A 5 37.29 -31.37 -28.27
N PHE A 6 36.38 -32.10 -28.90
CA PHE A 6 34.94 -31.80 -28.85
C PHE A 6 34.31 -32.26 -27.53
N ASP A 7 34.80 -33.32 -26.95
CA ASP A 7 34.25 -33.88 -25.68
C ASP A 7 34.62 -33.06 -24.44
N ILE A 8 35.76 -32.38 -24.43
CA ILE A 8 36.21 -31.58 -23.26
C ILE A 8 35.42 -30.27 -23.16
N LEU A 9 35.10 -29.66 -24.28
CA LEU A 9 34.29 -28.41 -24.33
C LEU A 9 32.84 -28.68 -23.95
N ASP A 10 32.24 -29.77 -24.40
CA ASP A 10 30.87 -30.13 -24.06
C ASP A 10 30.74 -30.52 -22.57
N CYS A 11 31.73 -31.19 -22.01
CA CYS A 11 31.80 -31.48 -20.58
C CYS A 11 31.96 -30.20 -19.72
N TYR A 12 32.76 -29.22 -20.19
CA TYR A 12 32.97 -27.94 -19.50
C TYR A 12 31.70 -27.07 -19.51
N TYR A 13 30.99 -27.03 -20.62
CA TYR A 13 29.70 -26.29 -20.73
C TYR A 13 28.56 -26.95 -19.93
N ARG A 14 28.49 -28.28 -19.90
CA ARG A 14 27.52 -29.02 -19.07
C ARG A 14 27.76 -28.83 -17.56
N LEU A 15 29.01 -28.85 -17.12
CA LEU A 15 29.36 -28.68 -15.69
C LEU A 15 29.16 -27.23 -15.23
N ASN A 16 29.51 -26.24 -16.04
CA ASN A 16 29.37 -24.84 -15.66
C ASN A 16 27.92 -24.33 -15.86
N GLY A 17 27.22 -24.76 -16.91
CA GLY A 17 25.82 -24.45 -17.12
C GLY A 17 24.93 -24.99 -15.99
N SER A 18 25.15 -26.23 -15.56
CA SER A 18 24.41 -26.85 -14.45
C SER A 18 24.67 -26.16 -13.10
N ARG A 19 25.89 -25.66 -12.85
CA ARG A 19 26.23 -24.92 -11.64
C ARG A 19 25.57 -23.56 -11.62
N THR A 20 25.56 -22.84 -12.74
CA THR A 20 24.97 -21.52 -12.86
C THR A 20 23.44 -21.57 -12.72
N VAL A 21 22.76 -22.49 -13.38
CA VAL A 21 21.31 -22.69 -13.28
C VAL A 21 20.92 -23.13 -11.85
N ARG A 22 21.71 -24.01 -11.23
CA ARG A 22 21.46 -24.45 -9.84
C ARG A 22 21.69 -23.32 -8.83
N ALA A 23 22.67 -22.45 -9.04
CA ALA A 23 22.93 -21.27 -8.21
C ALA A 23 21.82 -20.24 -8.33
N LEU A 24 21.31 -19.98 -9.54
CA LEU A 24 20.16 -19.10 -9.79
C LEU A 24 18.91 -19.63 -9.09
N GLY A 25 18.59 -20.92 -9.21
CA GLY A 25 17.43 -21.51 -8.54
C GLY A 25 17.52 -21.48 -7.00
N ILE A 26 18.72 -21.57 -6.43
CA ILE A 26 18.94 -21.44 -4.96
C ILE A 26 18.74 -19.98 -4.53
N SER A 27 19.23 -19.00 -5.29
CA SER A 27 19.04 -17.57 -5.01
C SER A 27 17.56 -17.19 -5.05
N GLU A 28 16.85 -17.56 -6.12
CA GLU A 28 15.43 -17.33 -6.26
C GLU A 28 14.59 -17.96 -5.15
N ARG A 29 14.98 -19.18 -4.69
CA ARG A 29 14.30 -19.81 -3.57
C ARG A 29 14.50 -19.03 -2.27
N LYS A 30 15.74 -18.60 -1.98
CA LYS A 30 16.04 -17.79 -0.80
C LYS A 30 15.30 -16.45 -0.80
N GLU A 31 15.21 -15.81 -1.96
CA GLU A 31 14.47 -14.56 -2.13
C GLU A 31 12.97 -14.76 -1.89
N ARG A 32 12.39 -15.81 -2.43
CA ARG A 32 10.97 -16.18 -2.15
C ARG A 32 10.73 -16.47 -0.67
N GLU A 33 11.61 -17.24 -0.02
CA GLU A 33 11.51 -17.53 1.41
C GLU A 33 11.62 -16.25 2.25
N ARG A 34 12.52 -15.32 1.86
CA ARG A 34 12.67 -14.02 2.51
C ARG A 34 11.39 -13.19 2.35
N ALA A 35 10.87 -13.04 1.15
CA ALA A 35 9.64 -12.31 0.87
C ALA A 35 8.43 -12.90 1.63
N GLN A 36 8.33 -14.23 1.73
CA GLN A 36 7.27 -14.88 2.51
C GLN A 36 7.36 -14.56 4.00
N ARG A 37 8.58 -14.51 4.58
CA ARG A 37 8.76 -14.12 5.97
C ARG A 37 8.39 -12.66 6.21
N GLU A 38 8.80 -11.77 5.31
CA GLU A 38 8.41 -10.35 5.37
C GLU A 38 6.89 -10.18 5.34
N GLN A 39 6.20 -10.88 4.44
CA GLN A 39 4.75 -10.87 4.38
C GLN A 39 4.08 -11.41 5.66
N ARG A 40 4.64 -12.42 6.29
CA ARG A 40 4.14 -12.92 7.59
C ARG A 40 4.29 -11.88 8.69
N ILE A 41 5.43 -11.19 8.76
CA ILE A 41 5.67 -10.12 9.73
C ILE A 41 4.68 -8.96 9.51
N ILE A 42 4.50 -8.51 8.27
CA ILE A 42 3.55 -7.45 7.90
C ILE A 42 2.12 -7.84 8.28
N ALA A 43 1.69 -9.04 7.91
CA ALA A 43 0.35 -9.53 8.22
C ALA A 43 0.10 -9.62 9.74
N ALA A 44 1.06 -10.12 10.50
CA ALA A 44 0.97 -10.20 11.95
C ALA A 44 0.91 -8.81 12.59
N ALA A 45 1.72 -7.86 12.12
CA ALA A 45 1.70 -6.48 12.61
C ALA A 45 0.34 -5.82 12.39
N ARG A 46 -0.21 -5.96 11.18
CA ARG A 46 -1.56 -5.47 10.86
C ARG A 46 -2.62 -6.13 11.75
N THR A 47 -2.63 -7.47 11.85
CA THR A 47 -3.61 -8.19 12.66
C THR A 47 -3.54 -7.79 14.13
N LEU A 48 -2.33 -7.63 14.66
CA LEU A 48 -2.12 -7.19 16.03
C LEU A 48 -2.61 -5.75 16.23
N ALA A 49 -2.35 -4.86 15.26
CA ALA A 49 -2.81 -3.48 15.31
C ALA A 49 -4.34 -3.37 15.21
N GLU A 50 -5.00 -4.17 14.36
CA GLU A 50 -6.47 -4.20 14.26
C GLU A 50 -7.12 -4.70 15.56
N ARG A 51 -6.51 -5.67 16.24
CA ARG A 51 -7.01 -6.25 17.47
C ARG A 51 -6.78 -5.35 18.70
N ASP A 52 -5.57 -4.82 18.84
CA ASP A 52 -5.08 -4.24 20.09
C ASP A 52 -4.50 -2.80 19.94
N GLY A 53 -4.60 -2.22 18.74
CA GLY A 53 -4.06 -0.90 18.39
C GLY A 53 -2.55 -0.89 18.14
N TRP A 54 -2.07 0.14 17.46
CA TRP A 54 -0.66 0.29 17.09
C TRP A 54 0.29 0.45 18.28
N ALA A 55 -0.17 0.98 19.40
CA ALA A 55 0.62 1.07 20.63
C ALA A 55 1.07 -0.32 21.14
N SER A 56 0.30 -1.36 20.85
CA SER A 56 0.60 -2.74 21.22
C SER A 56 1.62 -3.42 20.33
N VAL A 57 1.85 -2.92 19.11
CA VAL A 57 2.74 -3.49 18.12
C VAL A 57 4.19 -3.15 18.47
N THR A 58 4.86 -4.09 19.12
CA THR A 58 6.29 -4.03 19.41
C THR A 58 7.02 -5.19 18.75
N VAL A 59 8.33 -5.05 18.45
CA VAL A 59 9.14 -6.12 17.85
C VAL A 59 9.10 -7.39 18.73
N ARG A 60 9.14 -7.23 20.07
CA ARG A 60 9.04 -8.34 21.01
C ARG A 60 7.71 -9.09 20.89
N ARG A 61 6.60 -8.35 20.87
CA ARG A 61 5.26 -8.94 20.80
C ARG A 61 5.00 -9.60 19.43
N LEU A 62 5.45 -8.96 18.34
CA LEU A 62 5.38 -9.56 17.01
C LEU A 62 6.17 -10.87 16.93
N ALA A 63 7.40 -10.90 17.48
CA ALA A 63 8.21 -12.09 17.51
C ALA A 63 7.48 -13.25 18.22
N GLN A 64 6.83 -12.96 19.35
CA GLN A 64 6.02 -13.94 20.09
C GLN A 64 4.79 -14.41 19.29
N GLU A 65 4.07 -13.49 18.64
CA GLU A 65 2.84 -13.79 17.87
C GLU A 65 3.10 -14.73 16.69
N ILE A 66 4.27 -14.62 16.05
CA ILE A 66 4.61 -15.43 14.86
C ILE A 66 5.65 -16.52 15.14
N GLU A 67 5.97 -16.75 16.40
CA GLU A 67 6.96 -17.77 16.86
C GLU A 67 8.35 -17.57 16.23
N TYR A 68 8.76 -16.32 16.05
CA TYR A 68 10.09 -15.94 15.58
C TYR A 68 10.92 -15.36 16.72
N SER A 69 12.26 -15.40 16.58
CA SER A 69 13.13 -14.64 17.46
C SER A 69 13.21 -13.17 17.02
N GLN A 70 13.44 -12.24 17.96
CA GLN A 70 13.62 -10.82 17.61
C GLN A 70 14.77 -10.59 16.59
N PRO A 71 15.93 -11.27 16.65
CA PRO A 71 16.96 -11.17 15.61
C PRO A 71 16.44 -11.50 14.21
N VAL A 72 15.50 -12.43 14.07
CA VAL A 72 14.90 -12.73 12.75
C VAL A 72 14.09 -11.54 12.23
N LEU A 73 13.33 -10.86 13.09
CA LEU A 73 12.60 -9.65 12.68
C LEU A 73 13.57 -8.55 12.26
N TYR A 74 14.64 -8.31 13.03
CA TYR A 74 15.67 -7.31 12.70
C TYR A 74 16.45 -7.63 11.41
N ALA A 75 16.53 -8.90 10.99
CA ALA A 75 17.11 -9.27 9.70
C ALA A 75 16.24 -8.83 8.49
N HIS A 76 14.96 -8.53 8.72
CA HIS A 76 14.00 -8.09 7.71
C HIS A 76 13.63 -6.61 7.81
N PHE A 77 13.53 -6.07 9.02
CA PHE A 77 13.10 -4.69 9.29
C PHE A 77 14.02 -4.05 10.33
N GLU A 78 14.60 -2.91 9.99
CA GLU A 78 15.55 -2.19 10.83
C GLU A 78 14.95 -1.84 12.21
N ASN A 79 13.68 -1.46 12.21
CA ASN A 79 12.96 -1.03 13.40
C ASN A 79 11.45 -1.22 13.23
N ARG A 80 10.69 -0.85 14.27
CA ARG A 80 9.23 -0.90 14.27
C ARG A 80 8.62 -0.03 13.15
N ASP A 81 9.16 1.17 12.94
CA ASP A 81 8.61 2.12 11.97
C ASP A 81 8.79 1.62 10.53
N ALA A 82 9.85 0.85 10.25
CA ALA A 82 10.00 0.14 8.98
C ALA A 82 8.90 -0.92 8.76
N ILE A 83 8.47 -1.62 9.84
CA ILE A 83 7.33 -2.56 9.78
C ILE A 83 6.02 -1.78 9.52
N VAL A 84 5.79 -0.67 10.22
CA VAL A 84 4.64 0.20 10.01
C VAL A 84 4.61 0.73 8.58
N GLY A 85 5.75 1.16 8.05
CA GLY A 85 5.90 1.61 6.66
C GLY A 85 5.55 0.52 5.63
N ALA A 86 5.95 -0.73 5.90
CA ALA A 86 5.60 -1.87 5.03
C ALA A 86 4.09 -2.17 5.08
N VAL A 87 3.45 -2.07 6.24
CA VAL A 87 1.99 -2.18 6.37
C VAL A 87 1.30 -1.02 5.65
N ALA A 88 1.82 0.20 5.73
CA ALA A 88 1.29 1.35 5.00
C ALA A 88 1.36 1.14 3.48
N LEU A 89 2.47 0.61 2.94
CA LEU A 89 2.60 0.27 1.52
C LEU A 89 1.58 -0.79 1.09
N GLU A 90 1.33 -1.82 1.92
CA GLU A 90 0.24 -2.78 1.69
C GLU A 90 -1.12 -2.07 1.62
N GLY A 91 -1.35 -1.08 2.50
CA GLY A 91 -2.57 -0.29 2.53
C GLY A 91 -2.79 0.51 1.23
N PHE A 92 -1.78 1.22 0.76
CA PHE A 92 -1.84 1.95 -0.52
C PHE A 92 -2.06 1.01 -1.70
N GLY A 93 -1.41 -0.17 -1.70
CA GLY A 93 -1.61 -1.21 -2.71
C GLY A 93 -3.04 -1.77 -2.74
N LYS A 94 -3.80 -1.64 -1.65
CA LYS A 94 -5.23 -2.01 -1.58
C LYS A 94 -6.14 -0.82 -1.90
N LEU A 95 -5.79 0.38 -1.47
CA LEU A 95 -6.63 1.56 -1.64
C LEU A 95 -6.75 1.95 -3.12
N ALA A 96 -5.66 2.03 -3.86
CA ALA A 96 -5.67 2.42 -5.27
C ALA A 96 -6.65 1.59 -6.13
N PRO A 97 -6.58 0.23 -6.15
CA PRO A 97 -7.54 -0.57 -6.90
C PRO A 97 -8.96 -0.48 -6.34
N THR A 98 -9.14 -0.28 -5.02
CA THR A 98 -10.47 -0.06 -4.43
C THR A 98 -11.13 1.20 -4.98
N LEU A 99 -10.38 2.32 -5.05
CA LEU A 99 -10.88 3.57 -5.63
C LEU A 99 -11.20 3.41 -7.11
N GLN A 100 -10.32 2.79 -7.89
CA GLN A 100 -10.54 2.55 -9.32
C GLN A 100 -11.75 1.66 -9.57
N ALA A 101 -11.91 0.58 -8.82
CA ALA A 101 -13.03 -0.35 -8.95
C ALA A 101 -14.38 0.24 -8.53
N SER A 102 -14.40 1.31 -7.72
CA SER A 102 -15.63 1.98 -7.29
C SER A 102 -16.33 2.72 -8.45
N ILE A 103 -15.59 3.13 -9.47
CA ILE A 103 -16.10 3.91 -10.62
C ILE A 103 -16.75 2.97 -11.61
N ARG A 104 -18.05 3.09 -11.83
CA ARG A 104 -18.79 2.31 -12.82
C ARG A 104 -18.53 2.82 -14.25
N LYS A 105 -18.48 1.90 -15.21
CA LYS A 105 -18.39 2.27 -16.62
C LYS A 105 -19.58 3.14 -17.04
N GLY A 106 -19.29 4.29 -17.64
CA GLY A 106 -20.32 5.25 -18.06
C GLY A 106 -20.87 6.14 -16.92
N ALA A 107 -20.24 6.15 -15.74
CA ALA A 107 -20.59 7.06 -14.67
C ALA A 107 -20.45 8.53 -15.12
N THR A 108 -21.36 9.40 -14.62
CA THR A 108 -21.16 10.86 -14.76
C THR A 108 -19.99 11.31 -13.84
N ALA A 109 -19.59 12.54 -14.00
CA ALA A 109 -18.56 13.14 -13.15
C ALA A 109 -18.89 13.07 -11.68
N GLU A 110 -20.10 13.54 -11.35
CA GLU A 110 -20.59 13.55 -9.98
C GLU A 110 -20.61 12.13 -9.40
N GLN A 111 -21.08 11.16 -10.18
CA GLN A 111 -21.11 9.75 -9.77
C GLN A 111 -19.70 9.17 -9.55
N ALA A 112 -18.72 9.59 -10.36
CA ALA A 112 -17.34 9.13 -10.20
C ALA A 112 -16.69 9.73 -8.93
N ILE A 113 -16.86 11.03 -8.68
CA ILE A 113 -16.38 11.70 -7.47
C ILE A 113 -17.05 11.11 -6.23
N GLU A 114 -18.39 10.91 -6.25
CA GLU A 114 -19.14 10.29 -5.16
C GLU A 114 -18.64 8.88 -4.84
N ALA A 115 -18.43 8.06 -5.88
CA ALA A 115 -17.94 6.69 -5.74
C ALA A 115 -16.56 6.64 -5.10
N VAL A 116 -15.62 7.47 -5.57
CA VAL A 116 -14.26 7.56 -5.00
C VAL A 116 -14.28 8.07 -3.57
N ALA A 117 -15.06 9.12 -3.29
CA ALA A 117 -15.19 9.66 -1.95
C ALA A 117 -15.76 8.63 -0.97
N THR A 118 -16.82 7.94 -1.36
CA THR A 118 -17.46 6.88 -0.55
C THR A 118 -16.48 5.75 -0.30
N ALA A 119 -15.82 5.23 -1.36
CA ALA A 119 -14.87 4.13 -1.24
C ALA A 119 -13.67 4.48 -0.34
N TYR A 120 -13.18 5.73 -0.39
CA TYR A 120 -12.12 6.20 0.49
C TYR A 120 -12.55 6.21 1.97
N LEU A 121 -13.74 6.76 2.26
CA LEU A 121 -14.27 6.82 3.63
C LEU A 121 -14.58 5.41 4.18
N ASP A 122 -15.14 4.53 3.35
CA ASP A 122 -15.40 3.14 3.73
C ASP A 122 -14.10 2.38 4.02
N PHE A 123 -13.06 2.56 3.19
CA PHE A 123 -11.74 1.98 3.43
C PHE A 123 -11.17 2.41 4.77
N ALA A 124 -11.25 3.70 5.10
CA ALA A 124 -10.77 4.24 6.37
C ALA A 124 -11.52 3.68 7.58
N PHE A 125 -12.82 3.45 7.44
CA PHE A 125 -13.69 2.93 8.49
C PHE A 125 -13.55 1.42 8.69
N GLU A 126 -13.50 0.66 7.60
CA GLU A 126 -13.42 -0.80 7.63
C GLU A 126 -12.03 -1.32 8.03
N ARG A 127 -10.98 -0.52 7.81
CA ARG A 127 -9.57 -0.90 8.05
C ARG A 127 -8.83 0.15 8.86
N PRO A 128 -9.26 0.40 10.11
CA PRO A 128 -8.78 1.53 10.90
C PRO A 128 -7.29 1.47 11.18
N ALA A 129 -6.72 0.31 11.54
CA ALA A 129 -5.30 0.20 11.80
C ALA A 129 -4.46 0.35 10.50
N LEU A 130 -4.95 -0.16 9.37
CA LEU A 130 -4.29 0.01 8.09
C LEU A 130 -4.26 1.48 7.68
N TYR A 131 -5.38 2.18 7.82
CA TYR A 131 -5.51 3.60 7.52
C TYR A 131 -4.60 4.46 8.42
N GLU A 132 -4.52 4.13 9.71
CA GLU A 132 -3.64 4.80 10.66
C GLU A 132 -2.16 4.65 10.29
N ALA A 133 -1.73 3.44 9.87
CA ALA A 133 -0.38 3.22 9.36
C ALA A 133 -0.07 4.05 8.11
N MET A 134 -1.05 4.21 7.21
CA MET A 134 -0.88 4.94 5.96
C MET A 134 -0.72 6.45 6.14
N PHE A 135 -1.46 7.05 7.07
CA PHE A 135 -1.66 8.51 7.10
C PHE A 135 -1.34 9.19 8.45
N VAL A 136 -1.30 8.45 9.55
CA VAL A 136 -1.19 9.04 10.89
C VAL A 136 0.16 8.75 11.54
N LEU A 137 0.67 7.53 11.37
CA LEU A 137 1.92 7.12 12.02
C LEU A 137 3.16 7.53 11.22
N PRO A 138 4.29 7.77 11.90
CA PRO A 138 5.56 7.99 11.22
C PRO A 138 6.02 6.69 10.52
N THR A 139 6.17 6.73 9.21
CA THR A 139 6.53 5.56 8.39
C THR A 139 7.82 5.73 7.61
N GLY A 140 8.39 6.95 7.58
CA GLY A 140 9.51 7.29 6.70
C GLY A 140 9.16 7.31 5.21
N LEU A 141 7.90 7.05 4.82
CA LEU A 141 7.47 7.11 3.43
C LEU A 141 7.52 8.56 2.93
N ARG A 142 7.99 8.72 1.69
CA ARG A 142 8.09 10.03 1.05
C ARG A 142 6.90 10.27 0.14
N PHE A 143 6.20 11.37 0.39
CA PHE A 143 5.08 11.86 -0.41
C PHE A 143 5.56 13.03 -1.29
N ALA A 144 4.95 13.21 -2.47
CA ALA A 144 5.18 14.34 -3.38
C ALA A 144 6.67 14.58 -3.72
N LYS A 145 7.45 13.52 -3.91
CA LYS A 145 8.88 13.53 -4.27
C LYS A 145 9.17 12.60 -5.43
N SER A 146 10.34 12.75 -6.06
CA SER A 146 10.76 11.91 -7.20
C SER A 146 10.87 10.42 -6.85
N ASP A 147 11.18 10.10 -5.61
CA ASP A 147 11.31 8.74 -5.07
C ASP A 147 10.06 8.25 -4.30
N THR A 148 8.92 8.91 -4.47
CA THR A 148 7.64 8.44 -3.93
C THR A 148 7.32 7.04 -4.45
N PRO A 149 6.98 6.06 -3.58
CA PRO A 149 6.61 4.71 -4.01
C PRO A 149 5.48 4.70 -5.04
N GLN A 150 5.54 3.78 -5.99
CA GLN A 150 4.58 3.70 -7.09
C GLN A 150 3.13 3.57 -6.60
N VAL A 151 2.88 2.74 -5.58
CA VAL A 151 1.52 2.54 -5.02
C VAL A 151 0.90 3.81 -4.45
N LEU A 152 1.72 4.73 -3.94
CA LEU A 152 1.25 6.04 -3.48
C LEU A 152 0.86 6.92 -4.67
N ARG A 153 1.69 6.92 -5.74
CA ARG A 153 1.38 7.65 -6.99
C ARG A 153 0.11 7.12 -7.65
N GLU A 154 -0.09 5.80 -7.65
CA GLU A 154 -1.30 5.16 -8.18
C GLU A 154 -2.55 5.57 -7.40
N THR A 155 -2.45 5.62 -6.05
CA THR A 155 -3.56 6.09 -5.19
C THR A 155 -3.91 7.55 -5.47
N PHE A 156 -2.91 8.42 -5.55
CA PHE A 156 -3.10 9.83 -5.89
C PHE A 156 -3.70 9.98 -7.31
N GLY A 157 -3.18 9.22 -8.28
CA GLY A 157 -3.68 9.19 -9.65
C GLY A 157 -5.15 8.74 -9.77
N ALA A 158 -5.58 7.78 -8.93
CA ALA A 158 -6.98 7.36 -8.90
C ALA A 158 -7.93 8.48 -8.42
N MET A 159 -7.50 9.31 -7.47
CA MET A 159 -8.25 10.50 -7.03
C MET A 159 -8.18 11.61 -8.09
N MET A 160 -6.98 11.85 -8.66
CA MET A 160 -6.80 12.85 -9.72
C MET A 160 -7.71 12.58 -10.93
N ALA A 161 -7.87 11.33 -11.33
CA ALA A 161 -8.67 10.96 -12.50
C ALA A 161 -10.12 11.46 -12.44
N VAL A 162 -10.68 11.64 -11.23
CA VAL A 162 -12.08 12.08 -11.06
C VAL A 162 -12.23 13.58 -10.87
N VAL A 163 -11.20 14.30 -10.39
CA VAL A 163 -11.28 15.76 -10.14
C VAL A 163 -10.59 16.59 -11.23
N ALA A 164 -9.56 16.04 -11.89
CA ALA A 164 -8.79 16.73 -12.92
C ALA A 164 -9.64 17.36 -14.05
N PRO A 165 -10.70 16.72 -14.56
CA PRO A 165 -11.51 17.29 -15.63
C PRO A 165 -12.22 18.61 -15.27
N TYR A 166 -12.30 18.94 -13.99
CA TYR A 166 -13.06 20.08 -13.47
C TYR A 166 -12.20 21.20 -12.88
N SER A 167 -10.87 21.07 -12.96
CA SER A 167 -9.94 22.06 -12.39
C SER A 167 -8.91 22.50 -13.42
N ALA A 168 -8.57 23.79 -13.37
CA ALA A 168 -7.43 24.33 -14.11
C ALA A 168 -6.07 23.87 -13.53
N ASP A 169 -6.05 23.51 -12.24
CA ASP A 169 -4.89 22.94 -11.55
C ASP A 169 -5.26 21.58 -10.94
N PRO A 170 -5.08 20.48 -11.69
CA PRO A 170 -5.46 19.13 -11.25
C PRO A 170 -4.73 18.66 -9.99
N GLU A 171 -3.47 19.04 -9.79
CA GLU A 171 -2.69 18.59 -8.63
C GLU A 171 -3.24 19.22 -7.35
N ILE A 172 -3.41 20.55 -7.34
CA ILE A 172 -3.97 21.28 -6.18
C ILE A 172 -5.40 20.84 -5.88
N ALA A 173 -6.22 20.63 -6.93
CA ALA A 173 -7.58 20.10 -6.75
C ALA A 173 -7.58 18.72 -6.10
N THR A 174 -6.65 17.83 -6.50
CA THR A 174 -6.53 16.49 -5.94
C THR A 174 -6.05 16.53 -4.50
N GLU A 175 -5.06 17.35 -4.18
CA GLU A 175 -4.59 17.54 -2.80
C GLU A 175 -5.70 18.07 -1.91
N THR A 176 -6.47 19.05 -2.39
CA THR A 176 -7.61 19.63 -1.65
C THR A 176 -8.73 18.59 -1.44
N PHE A 177 -9.05 17.81 -2.48
CA PHE A 177 -10.02 16.73 -2.38
C PHE A 177 -9.57 15.67 -1.38
N TRP A 178 -8.32 15.24 -1.47
CA TRP A 178 -7.75 14.29 -0.51
C TRP A 178 -7.73 14.83 0.91
N ALA A 179 -7.33 16.08 1.12
CA ALA A 179 -7.34 16.73 2.43
C ALA A 179 -8.75 16.75 3.05
N ALA A 180 -9.77 17.04 2.23
CA ALA A 180 -11.16 17.00 2.68
C ALA A 180 -11.60 15.58 3.06
N LEU A 181 -11.31 14.58 2.24
CA LEU A 181 -11.62 13.17 2.53
C LEU A 181 -10.91 12.69 3.79
N HIS A 182 -9.61 12.99 3.92
CA HIS A 182 -8.82 12.62 5.09
C HIS A 182 -9.37 13.27 6.36
N GLY A 183 -9.67 14.57 6.32
CA GLY A 183 -10.27 15.29 7.45
C GLY A 183 -11.62 14.70 7.86
N LEU A 184 -12.49 14.37 6.90
CA LEU A 184 -13.77 13.71 7.18
C LEU A 184 -13.56 12.32 7.78
N ALA A 185 -12.65 11.52 7.25
CA ALA A 185 -12.32 10.18 7.77
C ALA A 185 -11.85 10.27 9.23
N GLU A 186 -10.88 11.14 9.53
CA GLU A 186 -10.32 11.30 10.88
C GLU A 186 -11.37 11.81 11.88
N LEU A 187 -12.14 12.83 11.52
CA LEU A 187 -13.17 13.38 12.39
C LEU A 187 -14.28 12.35 12.67
N GLU A 188 -14.67 11.55 11.67
CA GLU A 188 -15.71 10.54 11.85
C GLU A 188 -15.21 9.35 12.67
N ARG A 189 -14.00 8.85 12.40
CA ARG A 189 -13.39 7.73 13.15
C ARG A 189 -13.25 8.05 14.64
N HIS A 190 -12.98 9.31 14.98
CA HIS A 190 -12.85 9.78 16.37
C HIS A 190 -14.17 10.30 16.98
N GLY A 191 -15.30 10.08 16.30
CA GLY A 191 -16.61 10.49 16.81
C GLY A 191 -16.79 12.01 16.94
N ARG A 192 -16.00 12.81 16.23
CA ARG A 192 -16.06 14.28 16.27
C ARG A 192 -17.17 14.83 15.38
N ILE A 193 -17.62 14.07 14.39
CA ILE A 193 -18.74 14.38 13.52
C ILE A 193 -19.69 13.17 13.43
N ARG A 194 -20.97 13.44 13.14
CA ARG A 194 -22.02 12.42 13.14
C ARG A 194 -21.92 11.53 11.90
N ALA A 195 -21.70 10.21 12.08
CA ALA A 195 -21.63 9.24 10.97
C ALA A 195 -22.91 9.21 10.13
N ALA A 196 -24.08 9.44 10.72
CA ALA A 196 -25.37 9.47 10.03
C ALA A 196 -25.44 10.48 8.87
N PHE A 197 -24.60 11.51 8.86
CA PHE A 197 -24.57 12.54 7.80
C PHE A 197 -23.41 12.35 6.81
N ARG A 198 -22.79 11.16 6.75
CA ARG A 198 -21.71 10.88 5.79
C ARG A 198 -22.14 11.13 4.35
N GLY A 199 -23.31 10.64 3.95
CA GLY A 199 -23.84 10.82 2.60
C GLY A 199 -24.05 12.29 2.22
N GLU A 200 -24.56 13.11 3.16
CA GLU A 200 -24.72 14.55 2.94
C GLU A 200 -23.39 15.27 2.75
N ARG A 201 -22.37 14.91 3.53
CA ARG A 201 -21.02 15.46 3.38
C ARG A 201 -20.38 15.07 2.05
N VAL A 202 -20.54 13.81 1.63
CA VAL A 202 -20.07 13.35 0.31
C VAL A 202 -20.74 14.13 -0.80
N ARG A 203 -22.06 14.34 -0.74
CA ARG A 203 -22.78 15.18 -1.74
C ARG A 203 -22.22 16.61 -1.79
N ARG A 204 -21.90 17.21 -0.64
CA ARG A 204 -21.26 18.54 -0.61
C ARG A 204 -19.89 18.55 -1.26
N LEU A 205 -19.08 17.51 -1.06
CA LEU A 205 -17.81 17.37 -1.77
C LEU A 205 -18.03 17.26 -3.29
N VAL A 206 -19.00 16.48 -3.74
CA VAL A 206 -19.34 16.38 -5.16
C VAL A 206 -19.70 17.75 -5.72
N GLU A 207 -20.58 18.51 -5.06
CA GLU A 207 -20.97 19.88 -5.46
C GLU A 207 -19.74 20.81 -5.59
N MET A 208 -18.75 20.69 -4.68
CA MET A 208 -17.54 21.52 -4.70
C MET A 208 -16.56 21.16 -5.82
N PHE A 209 -16.46 19.88 -6.18
CA PHE A 209 -15.43 19.39 -7.10
C PHE A 209 -15.94 19.02 -8.49
N ALA A 210 -17.25 18.85 -8.70
CA ALA A 210 -17.82 18.54 -10.01
C ALA A 210 -18.15 19.77 -10.86
N HIS A 211 -18.06 20.98 -10.31
CA HIS A 211 -18.31 22.21 -11.05
C HIS A 211 -16.99 22.85 -11.49
N ARG A 212 -16.91 23.26 -12.75
CA ARG A 212 -15.73 24.01 -13.25
C ARG A 212 -15.64 25.35 -12.52
N SER A 213 -14.53 25.56 -11.86
CA SER A 213 -14.11 26.88 -11.37
C SER A 213 -13.53 27.69 -12.53
#